data_5d29c77d0caf89b29bb855053245dad1
#
_entry.id   5d29c77d0caf89b29bb855053245dad1
#
_cell.length_a   1.000
_cell.length_b   1.000
_cell.length_c   1.000
_cell.angle_alpha   90.00
_cell.angle_beta   90.00
_cell.angle_gamma   90.00
#
_symmetry.space_group_name_H-M   'P 1'
#
loop_
_entity.id
_entity.type
_entity.pdbx_description
1 polymer ?
#
loop_
_entity_poly.entity_id
_entity_poly.type
_entity_poly.pdbx_seq_one_letter_code
_entity_poly.pdbx_strand_id
1 'polypeptide(L)'
;VSKEDLTKRLGVDIDAGTLRLALTHRSYAYEQGGIPTNERLEFLGDSVLGLSVTDALYRDNPGLSEGDLAKRRSAVVSTRALAGVARSLDLGQHILLGQGEKLTNGRDKSSILADTMEAVIGAAYLSHGIETAQAMVMRLIGPLLRDSEVLGEGTDWKTRIQETAAARRLGAIDYQVTGTGPDHARSFEALLVIGGTPYGTGAGHSKKEAEQAAAAASWKILRGALPADGS
;
A
#
# COMPACT_ATOMS: atom_id res chain seq x y z
N VAL A 1 12.72 23.71 -5.71
CA VAL A 1 11.37 23.47 -5.16
C VAL A 1 11.38 24.03 -3.75
N SER A 2 10.52 25.01 -3.45
CA SER A 2 10.50 25.69 -2.16
C SER A 2 9.81 24.87 -1.08
N LYS A 3 10.06 25.16 0.21
CA LYS A 3 9.32 24.55 1.34
C LYS A 3 7.81 24.85 1.24
N GLU A 4 7.44 26.01 0.75
CA GLU A 4 6.05 26.42 0.52
C GLU A 4 5.34 25.51 -0.47
N ASP A 5 6.05 24.95 -1.45
CA ASP A 5 5.50 24.00 -2.41
C ASP A 5 5.20 22.64 -1.74
N LEU A 6 6.09 22.13 -0.88
CA LEU A 6 5.84 20.92 -0.13
C LEU A 6 4.64 21.06 0.82
N THR A 7 4.56 22.16 1.58
CA THR A 7 3.44 22.44 2.49
C THR A 7 2.10 22.47 1.75
N LYS A 8 2.06 23.09 0.57
CA LYS A 8 0.85 23.08 -0.29
C LYS A 8 0.45 21.66 -0.72
N ARG A 9 1.43 20.85 -1.11
CA ARG A 9 1.18 19.45 -1.52
C ARG A 9 0.74 18.58 -0.33
N LEU A 10 1.33 18.79 0.84
CA LEU A 10 0.93 18.14 2.09
C LEU A 10 -0.45 18.62 2.56
N GLY A 11 -0.88 19.82 2.19
CA GLY A 11 -2.16 20.43 2.57
C GLY A 11 -2.28 20.70 4.08
N VAL A 12 -1.16 20.74 4.80
CA VAL A 12 -1.05 20.99 6.25
C VAL A 12 0.16 21.87 6.48
N ASP A 13 0.01 22.92 7.25
CA ASP A 13 1.10 23.83 7.64
C ASP A 13 1.80 23.29 8.89
N ILE A 14 2.81 22.44 8.65
CA ILE A 14 3.60 21.83 9.73
C ILE A 14 4.62 22.85 10.25
N ASP A 15 4.80 22.91 11.59
CA ASP A 15 5.86 23.72 12.20
C ASP A 15 7.20 23.53 11.49
N ALA A 16 7.86 24.65 11.15
CA ALA A 16 9.05 24.64 10.32
C ALA A 16 10.23 23.85 10.93
N GLY A 17 10.38 23.88 12.25
CA GLY A 17 11.40 23.12 12.97
C GLY A 17 11.12 21.63 12.94
N THR A 18 9.87 21.25 13.20
CA THR A 18 9.39 19.86 13.19
C THR A 18 9.41 19.26 11.77
N LEU A 19 9.02 20.03 10.75
CA LEU A 19 9.13 19.60 9.35
C LEU A 19 10.60 19.40 8.95
N ARG A 20 11.49 20.33 9.33
CA ARG A 20 12.92 20.16 9.08
C ARG A 20 13.46 18.89 9.72
N LEU A 21 13.06 18.59 10.96
CA LEU A 21 13.44 17.35 11.65
C LEU A 21 12.93 16.12 10.89
N ALA A 22 11.66 16.11 10.45
CA ALA A 22 11.08 15.02 9.66
C ALA A 22 11.83 14.78 8.35
N LEU A 23 12.41 15.82 7.76
CA LEU A 23 13.20 15.73 6.53
C LEU A 23 14.69 15.44 6.77
N THR A 24 15.15 15.27 8.01
CA THR A 24 16.56 15.06 8.36
C THR A 24 16.88 13.57 8.46
N HIS A 25 17.41 13.00 7.39
CA HIS A 25 17.87 11.61 7.36
C HIS A 25 19.17 11.45 8.19
N ARG A 26 19.36 10.28 8.79
CA ARG A 26 20.52 9.94 9.62
C ARG A 26 21.88 10.19 8.96
N SER A 27 21.98 9.97 7.64
CA SER A 27 23.24 10.22 6.92
C SER A 27 23.64 11.70 6.93
N TYR A 28 22.68 12.59 6.78
CA TYR A 28 22.92 14.03 6.89
C TYR A 28 23.25 14.43 8.33
N ALA A 29 22.49 13.92 9.29
CA ALA A 29 22.71 14.19 10.70
C ALA A 29 24.12 13.81 11.15
N TYR A 30 24.61 12.65 10.69
CA TYR A 30 25.99 12.20 10.97
C TYR A 30 27.04 13.21 10.46
N GLU A 31 26.89 13.68 9.21
CA GLU A 31 27.81 14.67 8.61
C GLU A 31 27.73 16.05 9.29
N GLN A 32 26.64 16.34 10.02
CA GLN A 32 26.42 17.58 10.75
C GLN A 32 26.76 17.48 12.25
N GLY A 33 27.61 16.52 12.62
CA GLY A 33 28.06 16.37 14.01
C GLY A 33 27.08 15.67 14.95
N GLY A 34 26.14 14.86 14.39
CA GLY A 34 25.20 14.06 15.18
C GLY A 34 23.97 14.83 15.65
N ILE A 35 23.44 15.72 14.82
CA ILE A 35 22.16 16.39 15.10
C ILE A 35 20.99 15.39 15.12
N PRO A 36 19.82 15.72 15.71
CA PRO A 36 18.65 14.86 15.73
C PRO A 36 18.20 14.42 14.32
N THR A 37 17.76 13.15 14.23
CA THR A 37 17.27 12.51 13.01
C THR A 37 15.74 12.41 13.00
N ASN A 38 15.16 12.02 11.87
CA ASN A 38 13.73 11.79 11.71
C ASN A 38 13.22 10.48 12.33
N GLU A 39 14.08 9.56 12.77
CA GLU A 39 13.71 8.20 13.22
C GLU A 39 12.65 8.18 14.33
N ARG A 40 12.69 9.13 15.27
CA ARG A 40 11.65 9.21 16.31
C ARG A 40 10.30 9.71 15.80
N LEU A 41 10.32 10.58 14.77
CA LEU A 41 9.09 11.04 14.11
C LEU A 41 8.52 9.94 13.21
N GLU A 42 9.36 9.17 12.53
CA GLU A 42 9.00 7.96 11.78
C GLU A 42 8.24 6.97 12.68
N PHE A 43 8.83 6.60 13.83
CA PHE A 43 8.19 5.71 14.80
C PHE A 43 6.82 6.20 15.25
N LEU A 44 6.67 7.50 15.52
CA LEU A 44 5.39 8.09 15.90
C LEU A 44 4.41 8.11 14.73
N GLY A 45 4.91 8.48 13.56
CA GLY A 45 4.12 8.58 12.33
C GLY A 45 3.57 7.26 11.83
N ASP A 46 4.35 6.16 11.92
CA ASP A 46 3.87 4.80 11.65
C ASP A 46 2.62 4.47 12.48
N SER A 47 2.65 4.79 13.78
CA SER A 47 1.52 4.56 14.67
C SER A 47 0.30 5.40 14.30
N VAL A 48 0.48 6.67 13.94
CA VAL A 48 -0.60 7.56 13.49
C VAL A 48 -1.18 7.09 12.15
N LEU A 49 -0.32 6.71 11.21
CA LEU A 49 -0.69 6.12 9.92
C LEU A 49 -1.49 4.84 10.12
N GLY A 50 -0.95 3.91 10.91
CA GLY A 50 -1.58 2.62 11.21
C GLY A 50 -2.98 2.79 11.81
N LEU A 51 -3.14 3.70 12.79
CA LEU A 51 -4.45 4.02 13.38
C LEU A 51 -5.41 4.61 12.35
N SER A 52 -4.97 5.59 11.56
CA SER A 52 -5.81 6.29 10.58
C SER A 52 -6.35 5.34 9.52
N VAL A 53 -5.48 4.48 8.98
CA VAL A 53 -5.85 3.48 7.97
C VAL A 53 -6.75 2.40 8.58
N THR A 54 -6.45 1.96 9.80
CA THR A 54 -7.25 0.93 10.48
C THR A 54 -8.67 1.42 10.79
N ASP A 55 -8.82 2.65 11.28
CA ASP A 55 -10.13 3.25 11.57
C ASP A 55 -10.97 3.36 10.29
N ALA A 56 -10.38 3.86 9.20
CA ALA A 56 -11.05 3.95 7.91
C ALA A 56 -11.47 2.57 7.37
N LEU A 57 -10.56 1.59 7.37
CA LEU A 57 -10.88 0.23 6.92
C LEU A 57 -12.00 -0.41 7.74
N TYR A 58 -11.97 -0.25 9.06
CA TYR A 58 -12.97 -0.81 9.97
C TYR A 58 -14.35 -0.23 9.71
N ARG A 59 -14.45 1.10 9.58
CA ARG A 59 -15.74 1.79 9.35
C ARG A 59 -16.32 1.53 7.96
N ASP A 60 -15.47 1.56 6.95
CA ASP A 60 -15.91 1.47 5.55
C ASP A 60 -16.17 0.02 5.09
N ASN A 61 -15.77 -0.98 5.88
CA ASN A 61 -15.87 -2.38 5.50
C ASN A 61 -16.45 -3.27 6.62
N PRO A 62 -17.68 -3.06 7.07
CA PRO A 62 -18.26 -3.77 8.23
C PRO A 62 -18.42 -5.29 8.00
N GLY A 63 -18.41 -5.74 6.77
CA GLY A 63 -18.55 -7.17 6.40
C GLY A 63 -17.21 -7.90 6.18
N LEU A 64 -16.06 -7.25 6.35
CA LEU A 64 -14.76 -7.91 6.18
C LEU A 64 -14.29 -8.58 7.48
N SER A 65 -13.60 -9.73 7.33
CA SER A 65 -12.92 -10.37 8.44
C SER A 65 -11.73 -9.54 8.95
N GLU A 66 -11.30 -9.77 10.20
CA GLU A 66 -10.07 -9.16 10.74
C GLU A 66 -8.86 -9.44 9.84
N GLY A 67 -8.70 -10.67 9.36
CA GLY A 67 -7.61 -11.05 8.48
C GLY A 67 -7.61 -10.29 7.15
N ASP A 68 -8.79 -10.02 6.55
CA ASP A 68 -8.89 -9.21 5.33
C ASP A 68 -8.59 -7.73 5.60
N LEU A 69 -9.05 -7.20 6.73
CA LEU A 69 -8.72 -5.83 7.15
C LEU A 69 -7.21 -5.66 7.38
N ALA A 70 -6.56 -6.64 8.04
CA ALA A 70 -5.11 -6.62 8.28
C ALA A 70 -4.31 -6.69 6.98
N LYS A 71 -4.72 -7.54 6.01
CA LYS A 71 -4.09 -7.62 4.69
C LYS A 71 -4.21 -6.30 3.92
N ARG A 72 -5.39 -5.69 3.89
CA ARG A 72 -5.61 -4.40 3.23
C ARG A 72 -4.78 -3.29 3.87
N ARG A 73 -4.73 -3.24 5.20
CA ARG A 73 -3.87 -2.30 5.91
C ARG A 73 -2.42 -2.49 5.49
N SER A 74 -1.89 -3.71 5.56
CA SER A 74 -0.51 -4.01 5.19
C SER A 74 -0.16 -3.59 3.76
N ALA A 75 -1.07 -3.73 2.80
CA ALA A 75 -0.86 -3.33 1.42
C ALA A 75 -0.64 -1.81 1.30
N VAL A 76 -1.48 -0.99 1.95
CA VAL A 76 -1.45 0.48 1.81
C VAL A 76 -0.43 1.18 2.70
N VAL A 77 0.00 0.55 3.81
CA VAL A 77 1.09 1.08 4.65
C VAL A 77 2.46 0.47 4.32
N SER A 78 2.56 -0.31 3.25
CA SER A 78 3.82 -0.90 2.81
C SER A 78 4.82 0.16 2.36
N THR A 79 6.11 -0.13 2.53
CA THR A 79 7.22 0.72 2.01
C THR A 79 7.00 1.12 0.55
N ARG A 80 6.53 0.18 -0.29
CA ARG A 80 6.25 0.43 -1.70
C ARG A 80 5.14 1.47 -1.89
N ALA A 81 4.03 1.32 -1.18
CA ALA A 81 2.88 2.21 -1.28
C ALA A 81 3.24 3.63 -0.79
N LEU A 82 3.87 3.73 0.38
CA LEU A 82 4.30 5.00 0.96
C LEU A 82 5.34 5.71 0.09
N ALA A 83 6.31 4.98 -0.46
CA ALA A 83 7.27 5.55 -1.42
C ALA A 83 6.59 6.05 -2.69
N GLY A 84 5.55 5.39 -3.17
CA GLY A 84 4.73 5.86 -4.29
C GLY A 84 4.07 7.21 -4.01
N VAL A 85 3.45 7.35 -2.84
CA VAL A 85 2.87 8.62 -2.36
C VAL A 85 3.94 9.69 -2.21
N ALA A 86 5.09 9.36 -1.57
CA ALA A 86 6.20 10.28 -1.41
C ALA A 86 6.75 10.82 -2.75
N ARG A 87 6.82 9.96 -3.78
CA ARG A 87 7.21 10.35 -5.15
C ARG A 87 6.19 11.31 -5.77
N SER A 88 4.91 11.06 -5.61
CA SER A 88 3.86 11.95 -6.15
C SER A 88 3.89 13.35 -5.53
N LEU A 89 4.46 13.48 -4.34
CA LEU A 89 4.68 14.73 -3.63
C LEU A 89 6.04 15.37 -3.93
N ASP A 90 6.91 14.74 -4.74
CA ASP A 90 8.33 15.10 -4.90
C ASP A 90 9.10 15.19 -3.56
N LEU A 91 8.67 14.41 -2.55
CA LEU A 91 9.21 14.49 -1.19
C LEU A 91 10.74 14.31 -1.16
N GLY A 92 11.28 13.43 -2.00
CA GLY A 92 12.70 13.13 -2.09
C GLY A 92 13.58 14.36 -2.34
N GLN A 93 13.07 15.40 -3.03
CA GLN A 93 13.79 16.64 -3.29
C GLN A 93 14.01 17.47 -2.02
N HIS A 94 13.19 17.27 -1.01
CA HIS A 94 13.21 18.01 0.23
C HIS A 94 14.02 17.32 1.33
N ILE A 95 14.35 16.01 1.17
CA ILE A 95 15.07 15.24 2.18
C ILE A 95 16.52 15.73 2.28
N LEU A 96 16.95 15.98 3.51
CA LEU A 96 18.34 16.30 3.86
C LEU A 96 19.12 14.99 3.95
N LEU A 97 19.98 14.75 2.97
CA LEU A 97 20.80 13.54 2.84
C LEU A 97 22.30 13.88 2.93
N GLY A 98 23.07 13.00 3.53
CA GLY A 98 24.52 13.02 3.45
C GLY A 98 25.03 12.75 2.02
N GLN A 99 26.29 13.08 1.74
CA GLN A 99 26.86 12.97 0.40
C GLN A 99 26.83 11.52 -0.12
N GLY A 100 27.14 10.54 0.74
CA GLY A 100 27.11 9.13 0.36
C GLY A 100 25.73 8.67 -0.15
N GLU A 101 24.66 9.07 0.54
CA GLU A 101 23.29 8.73 0.12
C GLU A 101 22.88 9.47 -1.15
N LYS A 102 23.31 10.72 -1.35
CA LYS A 102 23.05 11.45 -2.60
C LYS A 102 23.70 10.76 -3.80
N LEU A 103 24.93 10.27 -3.66
CA LEU A 103 25.65 9.57 -4.74
C LEU A 103 25.00 8.24 -5.13
N THR A 104 24.29 7.58 -4.19
CA THR A 104 23.60 6.31 -4.44
C THR A 104 22.10 6.50 -4.73
N ASN A 105 21.70 7.68 -5.21
CA ASN A 105 20.32 8.03 -5.53
C ASN A 105 19.36 7.91 -4.32
N GLY A 106 19.83 8.26 -3.11
CA GLY A 106 19.05 8.19 -1.88
C GLY A 106 17.71 8.94 -1.92
N ARG A 107 17.61 9.99 -2.75
CA ARG A 107 16.37 10.76 -2.95
C ARG A 107 15.21 9.94 -3.50
N ASP A 108 15.48 8.82 -4.18
CA ASP A 108 14.47 7.94 -4.77
C ASP A 108 14.47 6.52 -4.17
N LYS A 109 15.28 6.26 -3.14
CA LYS A 109 15.22 4.99 -2.42
C LYS A 109 13.89 4.83 -1.70
N SER A 110 13.19 3.74 -1.99
CA SER A 110 11.85 3.50 -1.43
C SER A 110 11.83 3.46 0.09
N SER A 111 12.83 2.89 0.75
CA SER A 111 12.92 2.90 2.21
C SER A 111 13.01 4.32 2.76
N ILE A 112 13.94 5.15 2.25
CA ILE A 112 14.12 6.53 2.70
C ILE A 112 12.86 7.38 2.48
N LEU A 113 12.19 7.18 1.34
CA LEU A 113 10.95 7.88 1.01
C LEU A 113 9.81 7.48 1.94
N ALA A 114 9.65 6.18 2.24
CA ALA A 114 8.63 5.68 3.14
C ALA A 114 8.85 6.16 4.58
N ASP A 115 10.05 5.97 5.13
CA ASP A 115 10.42 6.39 6.48
C ASP A 115 10.23 7.92 6.66
N THR A 116 10.61 8.71 5.62
CA THR A 116 10.38 10.16 5.64
C THR A 116 8.90 10.52 5.56
N MET A 117 8.09 9.76 4.81
CA MET A 117 6.64 9.99 4.74
C MET A 117 5.99 9.76 6.11
N GLU A 118 6.37 8.69 6.81
CA GLU A 118 5.93 8.44 8.18
C GLU A 118 6.41 9.56 9.12
N ALA A 119 7.66 9.98 9.02
CA ALA A 119 8.17 11.10 9.82
C ALA A 119 7.39 12.41 9.59
N VAL A 120 6.97 12.69 8.36
CA VAL A 120 6.13 13.86 8.04
C VAL A 120 4.73 13.72 8.65
N ILE A 121 4.16 12.51 8.66
CA ILE A 121 2.88 12.24 9.36
C ILE A 121 3.02 12.48 10.87
N GLY A 122 4.11 12.00 11.48
CA GLY A 122 4.43 12.26 12.88
C GLY A 122 4.61 13.75 13.18
N ALA A 123 5.24 14.49 12.26
CA ALA A 123 5.40 15.93 12.36
C ALA A 123 4.06 16.68 12.29
N ALA A 124 3.17 16.28 11.38
CA ALA A 124 1.82 16.84 11.29
C ALA A 124 1.02 16.61 12.57
N TYR A 125 1.13 15.39 13.13
CA TYR A 125 0.49 15.05 14.40
C TYR A 125 0.98 15.93 15.56
N LEU A 126 2.29 16.12 15.70
CA LEU A 126 2.85 16.97 16.77
C LEU A 126 2.47 18.44 16.60
N SER A 127 2.31 18.91 15.35
CA SER A 127 1.96 20.30 15.06
C SER A 127 0.48 20.62 15.31
N HIS A 128 -0.43 19.66 15.02
CA HIS A 128 -1.86 19.93 14.92
C HIS A 128 -2.77 18.88 15.54
N GLY A 129 -2.22 17.83 16.14
CA GLY A 129 -3.00 16.74 16.75
C GLY A 129 -3.52 15.71 15.75
N ILE A 130 -4.29 14.76 16.31
CA ILE A 130 -4.68 13.55 15.57
C ILE A 130 -5.64 13.83 14.41
N GLU A 131 -6.61 14.72 14.59
CA GLU A 131 -7.64 14.99 13.57
C GLU A 131 -7.04 15.52 12.28
N THR A 132 -6.11 16.48 12.38
CA THR A 132 -5.42 17.05 11.22
C THR A 132 -4.50 16.03 10.56
N ALA A 133 -3.77 15.24 11.35
CA ALA A 133 -2.91 14.19 10.83
C ALA A 133 -3.71 13.11 10.10
N GLN A 134 -4.84 12.66 10.66
CA GLN A 134 -5.75 11.71 10.01
C GLN A 134 -6.32 12.27 8.70
N ALA A 135 -6.76 13.52 8.69
CA ALA A 135 -7.25 14.15 7.47
C ALA A 135 -6.18 14.20 6.36
N MET A 136 -4.93 14.51 6.73
CA MET A 136 -3.79 14.46 5.81
C MET A 136 -3.54 13.03 5.29
N VAL A 137 -3.48 12.03 6.18
CA VAL A 137 -3.32 10.62 5.81
C VAL A 137 -4.42 10.18 4.86
N MET A 138 -5.69 10.45 5.17
CA MET A 138 -6.81 10.04 4.33
C MET A 138 -6.82 10.74 2.97
N ARG A 139 -6.36 11.96 2.88
CA ARG A 139 -6.21 12.67 1.61
C ARG A 139 -5.10 12.07 0.73
N LEU A 140 -3.97 11.69 1.32
CA LEU A 140 -2.79 11.21 0.60
C LEU A 140 -2.85 9.70 0.31
N ILE A 141 -3.29 8.91 1.26
CA ILE A 141 -3.27 7.44 1.24
C ILE A 141 -4.66 6.84 0.95
N GLY A 142 -5.73 7.57 1.28
CA GLY A 142 -7.10 7.14 1.02
C GLY A 142 -7.39 6.70 -0.41
N PRO A 143 -6.82 7.30 -1.47
CA PRO A 143 -6.95 6.78 -2.83
C PRO A 143 -6.48 5.32 -2.97
N LEU A 144 -5.41 4.91 -2.28
CA LEU A 144 -4.89 3.54 -2.29
C LEU A 144 -5.87 2.53 -1.66
N LEU A 145 -6.70 2.97 -0.71
CA LEU A 145 -7.74 2.14 -0.10
C LEU A 145 -8.88 1.78 -1.08
N ARG A 146 -8.99 2.51 -2.18
CA ARG A 146 -9.97 2.27 -3.25
C ARG A 146 -9.36 1.60 -4.47
N ASP A 147 -8.04 1.55 -4.55
CA ASP A 147 -7.32 0.95 -5.65
C ASP A 147 -7.35 -0.58 -5.53
N SER A 148 -8.07 -1.23 -6.45
CA SER A 148 -8.21 -2.70 -6.48
C SER A 148 -6.90 -3.43 -6.77
N GLU A 149 -5.93 -2.76 -7.42
CA GLU A 149 -4.60 -3.36 -7.68
C GLU A 149 -3.76 -3.36 -6.39
N VAL A 150 -3.72 -2.24 -5.68
CA VAL A 150 -3.02 -2.14 -4.39
C VAL A 150 -3.65 -3.07 -3.35
N LEU A 151 -4.97 -3.12 -3.27
CA LEU A 151 -5.70 -3.99 -2.33
C LEU A 151 -5.65 -5.46 -2.73
N GLY A 152 -5.40 -5.76 -4.01
CA GLY A 152 -5.20 -7.12 -4.53
C GLY A 152 -3.83 -7.70 -4.16
N GLU A 153 -2.82 -6.87 -3.94
CA GLU A 153 -1.52 -7.31 -3.45
C GLU A 153 -1.63 -7.81 -2.00
N GLY A 154 -1.59 -9.12 -1.81
CA GLY A 154 -1.75 -9.77 -0.51
C GLY A 154 -3.14 -10.37 -0.24
N THR A 155 -4.11 -10.15 -1.11
CA THR A 155 -5.39 -10.87 -1.02
C THR A 155 -5.18 -12.30 -1.49
N ASP A 156 -5.48 -13.29 -0.64
CA ASP A 156 -5.54 -14.69 -1.03
C ASP A 156 -6.84 -14.95 -1.80
N TRP A 157 -6.81 -14.63 -3.10
CA TRP A 157 -7.95 -14.80 -3.98
C TRP A 157 -8.42 -16.26 -4.05
N LYS A 158 -7.50 -17.21 -3.88
CA LYS A 158 -7.83 -18.65 -3.88
C LYS A 158 -8.69 -18.99 -2.67
N THR A 159 -8.31 -18.56 -1.49
CA THR A 159 -9.12 -18.72 -0.26
C THR A 159 -10.49 -18.05 -0.43
N ARG A 160 -10.52 -16.84 -0.96
CA ARG A 160 -11.76 -16.10 -1.18
C ARG A 160 -12.72 -16.78 -2.16
N ILE A 161 -12.18 -17.35 -3.23
CA ILE A 161 -12.95 -18.17 -4.18
C ILE A 161 -13.49 -19.43 -3.48
N GLN A 162 -12.67 -20.10 -2.66
CA GLN A 162 -13.08 -21.30 -1.91
C GLN A 162 -14.26 -21.00 -0.98
N GLU A 163 -14.15 -19.95 -0.17
CA GLU A 163 -15.22 -19.52 0.73
C GLU A 163 -16.51 -19.17 -0.02
N THR A 164 -16.39 -18.44 -1.14
CA THR A 164 -17.54 -18.04 -1.95
C THR A 164 -18.18 -19.22 -2.64
N ALA A 165 -17.40 -20.12 -3.22
CA ALA A 165 -17.91 -21.32 -3.88
C ALA A 165 -18.62 -22.26 -2.88
N ALA A 166 -18.05 -22.40 -1.67
CA ALA A 166 -18.68 -23.17 -0.59
C ALA A 166 -20.00 -22.52 -0.12
N ALA A 167 -19.99 -21.21 0.17
CA ALA A 167 -21.18 -20.48 0.64
C ALA A 167 -22.33 -20.51 -0.39
N ARG A 168 -22.01 -20.45 -1.68
CA ARG A 168 -22.99 -20.46 -2.77
C ARG A 168 -23.25 -21.86 -3.36
N ARG A 169 -22.59 -22.90 -2.85
CA ARG A 169 -22.70 -24.29 -3.32
C ARG A 169 -22.45 -24.44 -4.83
N LEU A 170 -21.43 -23.73 -5.35
CA LEU A 170 -21.11 -23.70 -6.78
C LEU A 170 -20.39 -24.95 -7.28
N GLY A 171 -19.96 -25.85 -6.41
CA GLY A 171 -19.28 -27.10 -6.76
C GLY A 171 -17.78 -27.06 -6.51
N ALA A 172 -17.09 -28.08 -7.03
CA ALA A 172 -15.65 -28.23 -6.86
C ALA A 172 -14.86 -27.16 -7.64
N ILE A 173 -13.75 -26.73 -7.05
CA ILE A 173 -12.81 -25.76 -7.64
C ILE A 173 -11.63 -26.50 -8.24
N ASP A 174 -11.31 -26.20 -9.50
CA ASP A 174 -10.17 -26.73 -10.24
C ASP A 174 -9.38 -25.60 -10.90
N TYR A 175 -8.04 -25.68 -10.89
CA TYR A 175 -7.15 -24.76 -11.58
C TYR A 175 -6.41 -25.49 -12.69
N GLN A 176 -6.78 -25.23 -13.93
CA GLN A 176 -6.12 -25.78 -15.10
C GLN A 176 -4.94 -24.90 -15.47
N VAL A 177 -3.72 -25.36 -15.19
CA VAL A 177 -2.49 -24.58 -15.38
C VAL A 177 -1.69 -25.14 -16.55
N THR A 178 -1.35 -24.27 -17.50
CA THR A 178 -0.44 -24.55 -18.62
C THR A 178 0.83 -23.71 -18.48
N GLY A 179 1.97 -24.27 -18.86
CA GLY A 179 3.25 -23.56 -18.82
C GLY A 179 3.86 -23.50 -20.22
N THR A 180 4.34 -22.33 -20.65
CA THR A 180 4.97 -22.08 -21.94
C THR A 180 6.31 -21.39 -21.77
N GLY A 181 7.22 -21.54 -22.75
CA GLY A 181 8.53 -20.91 -22.76
C GLY A 181 9.66 -21.80 -22.21
N PRO A 182 10.93 -21.38 -22.42
CA PRO A 182 12.12 -22.09 -21.94
C PRO A 182 12.23 -21.99 -20.41
N ASP A 183 12.95 -22.91 -19.77
CA ASP A 183 13.02 -23.03 -18.30
C ASP A 183 13.44 -21.73 -17.58
N HIS A 184 14.31 -20.93 -18.19
CA HIS A 184 14.80 -19.66 -17.63
C HIS A 184 13.86 -18.45 -17.83
N ALA A 185 12.79 -18.62 -18.65
CA ALA A 185 11.78 -17.59 -18.95
C ALA A 185 10.38 -18.21 -19.07
N ARG A 186 10.07 -19.18 -18.20
CA ARG A 186 8.82 -19.89 -18.23
C ARG A 186 7.68 -18.99 -17.74
N SER A 187 6.60 -18.91 -18.50
CA SER A 187 5.35 -18.27 -18.10
C SER A 187 4.25 -19.32 -17.90
N PHE A 188 3.34 -19.04 -16.99
CA PHE A 188 2.23 -19.91 -16.66
C PHE A 188 0.92 -19.17 -16.90
N GLU A 189 -0.06 -19.91 -17.46
CA GLU A 189 -1.44 -19.44 -17.55
C GLU A 189 -2.32 -20.41 -16.75
N ALA A 190 -3.29 -19.87 -16.01
CA ALA A 190 -4.24 -20.63 -15.25
C ALA A 190 -5.68 -20.25 -15.66
N LEU A 191 -6.54 -21.26 -15.78
CA LEU A 191 -7.99 -21.10 -15.89
C LEU A 191 -8.64 -21.64 -14.63
N LEU A 192 -9.49 -20.84 -13.98
CA LEU A 192 -10.31 -21.31 -12.87
C LEU A 192 -11.62 -21.88 -13.36
N VAL A 193 -11.92 -23.09 -12.93
CA VAL A 193 -13.18 -23.82 -13.19
C VAL A 193 -13.87 -24.09 -11.85
N ILE A 194 -15.15 -23.77 -11.74
CA ILE A 194 -15.96 -24.03 -10.55
C ILE A 194 -17.21 -24.83 -10.96
N GLY A 195 -17.39 -26.02 -10.40
CA GLY A 195 -18.53 -26.89 -10.74
C GLY A 195 -18.58 -27.25 -12.21
N GLY A 196 -17.44 -27.36 -12.88
CA GLY A 196 -17.34 -27.62 -14.33
C GLY A 196 -17.52 -26.38 -15.24
N THR A 197 -17.83 -25.21 -14.69
CA THR A 197 -17.99 -23.96 -15.43
C THR A 197 -16.70 -23.14 -15.39
N PRO A 198 -16.14 -22.71 -16.55
CA PRO A 198 -14.98 -21.84 -16.58
C PRO A 198 -15.36 -20.39 -16.16
N TYR A 199 -14.47 -19.74 -15.41
CA TYR A 199 -14.65 -18.36 -14.95
C TYR A 199 -13.54 -17.44 -15.47
N GLY A 200 -12.47 -17.23 -14.70
CA GLY A 200 -11.42 -16.29 -15.03
C GLY A 200 -10.10 -16.97 -15.39
N THR A 201 -9.32 -16.28 -16.20
CA THR A 201 -7.93 -16.68 -16.54
C THR A 201 -6.95 -15.74 -15.90
N GLY A 202 -5.71 -16.22 -15.67
CA GLY A 202 -4.62 -15.43 -15.14
C GLY A 202 -3.28 -15.94 -15.62
N ALA A 203 -2.30 -15.03 -15.72
CA ALA A 203 -0.94 -15.35 -16.11
C ALA A 203 0.05 -14.93 -15.01
N GLY A 204 1.22 -15.59 -14.96
CA GLY A 204 2.28 -15.26 -13.99
C GLY A 204 3.59 -15.97 -14.31
N HIS A 205 4.66 -15.58 -13.61
CA HIS A 205 5.97 -16.22 -13.73
C HIS A 205 6.09 -17.51 -12.91
N SER A 206 5.09 -17.82 -12.10
CA SER A 206 4.95 -19.09 -11.36
C SER A 206 3.52 -19.60 -11.47
N LYS A 207 3.32 -20.91 -11.24
CA LYS A 207 1.98 -21.52 -11.16
C LYS A 207 1.11 -20.80 -10.13
N LYS A 208 1.70 -20.50 -8.95
CA LYS A 208 1.02 -19.80 -7.85
C LYS A 208 0.52 -18.42 -8.26
N GLU A 209 1.35 -17.64 -8.97
CA GLU A 209 0.96 -16.32 -9.47
C GLU A 209 -0.16 -16.41 -10.51
N ALA A 210 -0.06 -17.33 -11.47
CA ALA A 210 -1.09 -17.54 -12.48
C ALA A 210 -2.44 -17.95 -11.84
N GLU A 211 -2.42 -18.88 -10.87
CA GLU A 211 -3.62 -19.30 -10.12
C GLU A 211 -4.23 -18.15 -9.30
N GLN A 212 -3.43 -17.33 -8.64
CA GLN A 212 -3.91 -16.15 -7.91
C GLN A 212 -4.54 -15.12 -8.87
N ALA A 213 -3.92 -14.88 -10.02
CA ALA A 213 -4.47 -13.99 -11.05
C ALA A 213 -5.80 -14.50 -11.61
N ALA A 214 -5.90 -15.82 -11.90
CA ALA A 214 -7.15 -16.46 -12.33
C ALA A 214 -8.25 -16.35 -11.27
N ALA A 215 -7.90 -16.55 -9.99
CA ALA A 215 -8.82 -16.39 -8.88
C ALA A 215 -9.32 -14.94 -8.76
N ALA A 216 -8.44 -13.95 -8.89
CA ALA A 216 -8.80 -12.54 -8.88
C ALA A 216 -9.76 -12.17 -10.03
N ALA A 217 -9.48 -12.63 -11.24
CA ALA A 217 -10.35 -12.43 -12.40
C ALA A 217 -11.74 -13.07 -12.20
N SER A 218 -11.76 -14.31 -11.68
CA SER A 218 -13.00 -15.04 -11.38
C SER A 218 -13.83 -14.36 -10.29
N TRP A 219 -13.18 -13.78 -9.29
CA TRP A 219 -13.87 -13.01 -8.25
C TRP A 219 -14.63 -11.83 -8.82
N LYS A 220 -14.04 -11.07 -9.75
CA LYS A 220 -14.72 -9.96 -10.43
C LYS A 220 -15.98 -10.43 -11.17
N ILE A 221 -15.91 -11.58 -11.85
CA ILE A 221 -17.04 -12.19 -12.55
C ILE A 221 -18.13 -12.59 -11.55
N LEU A 222 -17.77 -13.31 -10.49
CA LEU A 222 -18.71 -13.77 -9.46
C LEU A 222 -19.38 -12.61 -8.72
N ARG A 223 -18.69 -11.50 -8.53
CA ARG A 223 -19.23 -10.28 -7.90
C ARG A 223 -20.14 -9.50 -8.85
N GLY A 224 -19.81 -9.42 -10.15
CA GLY A 224 -20.63 -8.76 -11.16
C GLY A 224 -21.91 -9.53 -11.52
N ALA A 225 -21.98 -10.83 -11.22
CA ALA A 225 -23.17 -11.65 -11.33
C ALA A 225 -24.13 -11.55 -10.12
N LEU A 226 -23.84 -10.66 -9.16
CA LEU A 226 -24.80 -10.30 -8.11
C LEU A 226 -25.85 -9.34 -8.68
N PRO A 227 -27.17 -9.62 -8.52
CA PRO A 227 -28.14 -8.54 -8.57
C PRO A 227 -27.73 -7.50 -7.51
N ALA A 228 -27.74 -6.21 -7.88
CA ALA A 228 -27.60 -5.14 -6.93
C ALA A 228 -28.57 -5.41 -5.77
N ASP A 229 -28.03 -5.62 -4.57
CA ASP A 229 -28.86 -5.91 -3.39
C ASP A 229 -29.91 -4.82 -3.31
N GLY A 230 -31.15 -5.27 -3.37
CA GLY A 230 -32.31 -4.41 -3.29
C GLY A 230 -32.38 -3.71 -1.95
N SER A 231 -32.79 -2.49 -2.04
CA SER A 231 -33.35 -1.54 -1.09
C SER A 231 -33.65 -2.04 0.30
#